data_f1423b96d48bc4cf661678fe264f359a
#
_entry.id   f1423b96d48bc4cf661678fe264f359a
#
_cell.length_a   1.000
_cell.length_b   1.000
_cell.length_c   1.000
_cell.angle_alpha   90.00
_cell.angle_beta   90.00
_cell.angle_gamma   90.00
#
_symmetry.space_group_name_H-M   'P 1'
#
loop_
_entity.id
_entity.type
_entity.pdbx_description
1 polymer ?
#
loop_
_entity_poly.entity_id
_entity_poly.type
_entity_poly.pdbx_seq_one_letter_code
_entity_poly.pdbx_strand_id
1 'polypeptide(L)'
;IPAIEIDCTYKEINLHVLGYGIDYTNPAFNQLGEDILKQELNCSLKKLELTNQLGFDLKKEQLDALSSNGVYTGEMFGEALLKDERYVDHELLKPYRSGGSRSDNPYVNFYWDYYVQGKPCYTEVIFPSLEKIIQLINDRGGVAVLAHPGNNLKGKFDIFDEMVEKGLQGV
;
A
#
# COMPACT_ATOMS: atom_id res chain seq x y z
N ILE A 1 -0.93 -22.49 -11.42
CA ILE A 1 -1.99 -21.64 -11.98
C ILE A 1 -1.49 -20.21 -11.89
N PRO A 2 -1.42 -19.46 -13.01
CA PRO A 2 -1.10 -18.03 -12.97
C PRO A 2 -2.13 -17.29 -12.11
N ALA A 3 -1.66 -16.37 -11.29
CA ALA A 3 -2.52 -15.54 -10.45
C ALA A 3 -1.90 -14.16 -10.26
N ILE A 4 -2.74 -13.17 -9.94
CA ILE A 4 -2.36 -11.81 -9.57
C ILE A 4 -3.21 -11.37 -8.39
N GLU A 5 -2.64 -10.55 -7.51
CA GLU A 5 -3.37 -9.79 -6.49
C GLU A 5 -3.40 -8.33 -6.90
N ILE A 6 -4.59 -7.72 -6.89
CA ILE A 6 -4.81 -6.37 -7.38
C ILE A 6 -5.55 -5.56 -6.31
N ASP A 7 -4.99 -4.40 -5.98
CA ASP A 7 -5.66 -3.40 -5.15
C ASP A 7 -6.81 -2.73 -5.89
N CYS A 8 -7.94 -2.59 -5.23
CA CYS A 8 -9.11 -1.89 -5.75
C CYS A 8 -9.92 -1.22 -4.63
N THR A 9 -10.90 -0.41 -5.01
CA THR A 9 -11.80 0.24 -4.05
C THR A 9 -13.25 -0.13 -4.31
N TYR A 10 -14.01 -0.30 -3.22
CA TYR A 10 -15.46 -0.44 -3.25
C TYR A 10 -16.08 0.28 -2.05
N LYS A 11 -17.00 1.22 -2.32
CA LYS A 11 -17.65 2.03 -1.27
C LYS A 11 -16.65 2.62 -0.26
N GLU A 12 -15.57 3.23 -0.78
CA GLU A 12 -14.45 3.83 0.01
C GLU A 12 -13.65 2.82 0.86
N ILE A 13 -13.84 1.51 0.63
CA ILE A 13 -13.06 0.46 1.27
C ILE A 13 -11.99 -0.02 0.28
N ASN A 14 -10.73 -0.02 0.72
CA ASN A 14 -9.65 -0.64 -0.05
C ASN A 14 -9.74 -2.16 0.11
N LEU A 15 -9.75 -2.85 -1.01
CA LEU A 15 -9.88 -4.29 -1.12
C LEU A 15 -8.74 -4.85 -1.98
N HIS A 16 -8.43 -6.12 -1.78
CA HIS A 16 -7.53 -6.86 -2.65
C HIS A 16 -8.31 -7.97 -3.32
N VAL A 17 -8.17 -8.09 -4.65
CA VAL A 17 -8.81 -9.12 -5.45
C VAL A 17 -7.76 -10.00 -6.10
N LEU A 18 -7.89 -11.29 -5.91
CA LEU A 18 -7.08 -12.32 -6.58
C LEU A 18 -7.72 -12.66 -7.92
N GLY A 19 -6.93 -12.59 -8.98
CA GLY A 19 -7.33 -13.10 -10.30
C GLY A 19 -6.62 -14.42 -10.57
N TYR A 20 -7.34 -15.54 -10.49
CA TYR A 20 -6.79 -16.85 -10.78
C TYR A 20 -7.02 -17.27 -12.23
N GLY A 21 -6.07 -17.98 -12.82
CA GLY A 21 -6.18 -18.53 -14.18
C GLY A 21 -6.13 -17.49 -15.29
N ILE A 22 -5.64 -16.31 -15.01
CA ILE A 22 -5.53 -15.21 -15.97
C ILE A 22 -4.45 -15.48 -17.03
N ASP A 23 -4.62 -14.87 -18.19
CA ASP A 23 -3.52 -14.67 -19.14
C ASP A 23 -2.64 -13.51 -18.66
N TYR A 24 -1.59 -13.81 -17.91
CA TYR A 24 -0.65 -12.82 -17.37
C TYR A 24 0.17 -12.07 -18.43
N THR A 25 0.15 -12.55 -19.69
CA THR A 25 0.80 -11.87 -20.82
C THR A 25 -0.06 -10.76 -21.42
N ASN A 26 -1.33 -10.66 -20.99
CA ASN A 26 -2.24 -9.66 -21.49
C ASN A 26 -1.78 -8.23 -21.07
N PRO A 27 -1.61 -7.32 -22.05
CA PRO A 27 -1.06 -5.98 -21.79
C PRO A 27 -1.90 -5.14 -20.84
N ALA A 28 -3.18 -5.47 -20.61
CA ALA A 28 -4.02 -4.71 -19.69
C ALA A 28 -3.57 -4.83 -18.22
N PHE A 29 -2.99 -5.97 -17.81
CA PHE A 29 -2.42 -6.12 -16.47
C PHE A 29 -1.14 -5.33 -16.32
N ASN A 30 -0.28 -5.32 -17.35
CA ASN A 30 0.94 -4.50 -17.36
C ASN A 30 0.60 -3.00 -17.28
N GLN A 31 -0.37 -2.54 -18.09
CA GLN A 31 -0.81 -1.14 -18.07
C GLN A 31 -1.35 -0.73 -16.71
N LEU A 32 -2.16 -1.59 -16.06
CA LEU A 32 -2.64 -1.34 -14.70
C LEU A 32 -1.48 -1.19 -13.72
N GLY A 33 -0.49 -2.10 -13.78
CA GLY A 33 0.70 -2.04 -12.94
C GLY A 33 1.53 -0.77 -13.16
N GLU A 34 1.72 -0.36 -14.40
CA GLU A 34 2.42 0.88 -14.76
C GLU A 34 1.71 2.13 -14.23
N ASP A 35 0.37 2.18 -14.34
CA ASP A 35 -0.44 3.30 -13.85
C ASP A 35 -0.36 3.43 -12.32
N ILE A 36 -0.40 2.31 -11.59
CA ILE A 36 -0.22 2.29 -10.13
C ILE A 36 1.22 2.67 -9.75
N LEU A 37 2.22 2.08 -10.40
CA LEU A 37 3.62 2.39 -10.14
C LEU A 37 3.91 3.89 -10.32
N LYS A 38 3.37 4.52 -11.35
CA LYS A 38 3.51 5.96 -11.57
C LYS A 38 2.94 6.79 -10.42
N GLN A 39 1.79 6.39 -9.88
CA GLN A 39 1.19 7.05 -8.70
C GLN A 39 2.07 6.85 -7.47
N GLU A 40 2.53 5.63 -7.22
CA GLU A 40 3.39 5.30 -6.07
C GLU A 40 4.72 6.06 -6.10
N LEU A 41 5.34 6.23 -7.28
CA LEU A 41 6.55 7.05 -7.45
C LEU A 41 6.29 8.52 -7.07
N ASN A 42 5.16 9.10 -7.49
CA ASN A 42 4.78 10.45 -7.13
C ASN A 42 4.48 10.56 -5.62
N CYS A 43 3.76 9.58 -5.06
CA CYS A 43 3.49 9.49 -3.63
C CYS A 43 4.79 9.38 -2.80
N SER A 44 5.80 8.66 -3.30
CA SER A 44 7.10 8.51 -2.65
C SER A 44 7.81 9.85 -2.47
N LEU A 45 7.82 10.69 -3.50
CA LEU A 45 8.39 12.05 -3.41
C LEU A 45 7.58 12.94 -2.46
N LYS A 46 6.25 12.80 -2.47
CA LYS A 46 5.40 13.56 -1.56
C LYS A 46 5.56 13.11 -0.11
N LYS A 47 5.70 11.81 0.16
CA LYS A 47 6.03 11.27 1.49
C LYS A 47 7.36 11.85 2.00
N LEU A 48 8.39 11.95 1.14
CA LEU A 48 9.67 12.57 1.50
C LEU A 48 9.51 14.03 1.90
N GLU A 49 8.77 14.81 1.12
CA GLU A 49 8.46 16.20 1.44
C GLU A 49 7.75 16.32 2.79
N LEU A 50 6.67 15.55 3.01
CA LEU A 50 5.89 15.55 4.24
C LEU A 50 6.72 15.11 5.46
N THR A 51 7.58 14.11 5.29
CA THR A 51 8.49 13.66 6.35
C THR A 51 9.46 14.78 6.75
N ASN A 52 10.02 15.49 5.77
CA ASN A 52 10.92 16.60 6.04
C ASN A 52 10.22 17.80 6.71
N GLN A 53 8.91 17.99 6.47
CA GLN A 53 8.11 18.99 7.19
C GLN A 53 7.94 18.66 8.69
N LEU A 54 8.17 17.43 9.12
CA LEU A 54 8.20 17.05 10.54
C LEU A 54 9.51 17.44 11.27
N GLY A 55 10.43 18.10 10.58
CA GLY A 55 11.70 18.57 11.14
C GLY A 55 12.91 17.69 10.78
N PHE A 56 12.75 16.80 9.81
CA PHE A 56 13.84 15.99 9.28
C PHE A 56 14.48 16.64 8.04
N ASP A 57 15.64 16.14 7.63
CA ASP A 57 16.36 16.50 6.40
C ASP A 57 16.85 15.21 5.71
N LEU A 58 15.89 14.34 5.37
CA LEU A 58 16.18 13.16 4.56
C LEU A 58 16.41 13.56 3.10
N LYS A 59 17.39 12.91 2.49
CA LYS A 59 17.68 13.04 1.06
C LYS A 59 17.14 11.83 0.31
N LYS A 60 16.77 12.07 -0.95
CA LYS A 60 16.27 11.04 -1.85
C LYS A 60 17.22 9.84 -1.93
N GLU A 61 18.52 10.09 -1.98
CA GLU A 61 19.57 9.07 -2.10
C GLU A 61 19.58 8.07 -0.93
N GLN A 62 19.17 8.51 0.28
CA GLN A 62 19.06 7.63 1.45
C GLN A 62 17.91 6.63 1.29
N LEU A 63 16.83 7.02 0.63
CA LEU A 63 15.68 6.16 0.36
C LEU A 63 15.92 5.31 -0.90
N ASP A 64 16.57 5.84 -1.92
CA ASP A 64 16.99 5.08 -3.11
C ASP A 64 17.86 3.88 -2.73
N ALA A 65 18.70 4.02 -1.69
CA ALA A 65 19.53 2.92 -1.19
C ALA A 65 18.72 1.77 -0.54
N LEU A 66 17.48 2.04 -0.13
CA LEU A 66 16.57 1.06 0.47
C LEU A 66 15.56 0.50 -0.54
N SER A 67 15.28 1.25 -1.61
CA SER A 67 14.27 0.90 -2.62
C SER A 67 14.90 0.25 -3.84
N SER A 68 14.24 -0.79 -4.37
CA SER A 68 14.66 -1.45 -5.62
C SER A 68 14.03 -0.84 -6.89
N ASN A 69 12.94 -0.09 -6.77
CA ASN A 69 12.15 0.42 -7.88
C ASN A 69 11.77 1.90 -7.77
N GLY A 70 12.34 2.62 -6.78
CA GLY A 70 12.07 4.03 -6.52
C GLY A 70 10.78 4.32 -5.73
N VAL A 71 10.00 3.29 -5.37
CA VAL A 71 8.86 3.43 -4.46
C VAL A 71 9.37 3.39 -3.02
N TYR A 72 8.97 4.39 -2.20
CA TYR A 72 9.35 4.48 -0.79
C TYR A 72 8.15 4.15 0.08
N THR A 73 8.29 3.08 0.87
CA THR A 73 7.29 2.70 1.88
C THR A 73 7.54 3.44 3.19
N GLY A 74 6.51 3.55 4.04
CA GLY A 74 6.67 4.23 5.33
C GLY A 74 7.71 3.59 6.24
N GLU A 75 7.91 2.27 6.13
CA GLU A 75 8.94 1.53 6.84
C GLU A 75 10.36 1.97 6.45
N MET A 76 10.59 2.26 5.15
CA MET A 76 11.88 2.76 4.66
C MET A 76 12.22 4.12 5.26
N PHE A 77 11.24 5.00 5.44
CA PHE A 77 11.45 6.26 6.15
C PHE A 77 11.81 6.02 7.61
N GLY A 78 11.10 5.13 8.31
CA GLY A 78 11.43 4.72 9.67
C GLY A 78 12.84 4.16 9.77
N GLU A 79 13.23 3.30 8.85
CA GLU A 79 14.56 2.70 8.79
C GLU A 79 15.64 3.75 8.55
N ALA A 80 15.47 4.63 7.56
CA ALA A 80 16.44 5.67 7.23
C ALA A 80 16.64 6.63 8.41
N LEU A 81 15.55 7.07 9.05
CA LEU A 81 15.60 8.00 10.18
C LEU A 81 16.21 7.39 11.45
N LEU A 82 15.86 6.13 11.75
CA LEU A 82 16.37 5.46 12.97
C LEU A 82 17.84 5.06 12.85
N LYS A 83 18.36 4.89 11.64
CA LYS A 83 19.78 4.64 11.37
C LYS A 83 20.64 5.89 11.26
N ASP A 84 20.02 7.05 11.08
CA ASP A 84 20.73 8.32 10.92
C ASP A 84 21.17 8.86 12.29
N GLU A 85 22.48 8.96 12.50
CA GLU A 85 23.07 9.44 13.74
C GLU A 85 22.69 10.89 14.10
N ARG A 86 22.33 11.72 13.11
CA ARG A 86 21.85 13.09 13.33
C ARG A 86 20.58 13.15 14.17
N TYR A 87 19.81 12.05 14.21
CA TYR A 87 18.49 12.00 14.84
C TYR A 87 18.44 11.04 16.05
N VAL A 88 19.61 10.70 16.66
CA VAL A 88 19.67 9.76 17.80
C VAL A 88 18.80 10.20 18.96
N ASP A 89 18.76 11.51 19.25
CA ASP A 89 18.00 12.11 20.33
C ASP A 89 16.70 12.79 19.90
N HIS A 90 16.29 12.61 18.62
CA HIS A 90 15.10 13.30 18.10
C HIS A 90 13.82 12.79 18.79
N GLU A 91 13.01 13.71 19.34
CA GLU A 91 11.84 13.40 20.17
C GLU A 91 10.84 12.45 19.47
N LEU A 92 10.55 12.69 18.19
CA LEU A 92 9.62 11.86 17.41
C LEU A 92 10.12 10.41 17.22
N LEU A 93 11.42 10.16 17.35
CA LEU A 93 12.00 8.82 17.15
C LEU A 93 12.20 8.04 18.45
N LYS A 94 12.14 8.69 19.61
CA LYS A 94 12.31 8.02 20.92
C LYS A 94 11.41 6.81 21.15
N PRO A 95 10.10 6.86 20.78
CA PRO A 95 9.22 5.69 20.95
C PRO A 95 9.68 4.43 20.22
N TYR A 96 10.37 4.59 19.09
CA TYR A 96 10.78 3.49 18.19
C TYR A 96 12.18 2.95 18.50
N ARG A 97 12.96 3.61 19.37
CA ARG A 97 14.28 3.16 19.79
C ARG A 97 14.18 2.14 20.91
N SER A 98 15.30 1.42 21.15
CA SER A 98 15.37 0.40 22.21
C SER A 98 14.84 0.92 23.55
N GLY A 99 13.89 0.19 24.15
CA GLY A 99 13.20 0.58 25.38
C GLY A 99 12.02 1.54 25.19
N GLY A 100 11.77 2.03 23.99
CA GLY A 100 10.59 2.83 23.67
C GLY A 100 9.32 2.00 23.52
N SER A 101 8.16 2.64 23.63
CA SER A 101 6.83 2.00 23.61
C SER A 101 6.43 1.38 22.26
N ARG A 102 7.18 1.67 21.19
CA ARG A 102 6.96 1.22 19.81
C ARG A 102 8.19 0.48 19.25
N SER A 103 9.08 0.01 20.13
CA SER A 103 10.36 -0.59 19.75
C SER A 103 10.29 -2.08 19.39
N ASP A 104 9.15 -2.73 19.58
CA ASP A 104 8.90 -4.14 19.25
C ASP A 104 8.97 -4.39 17.72
N ASN A 105 8.45 -3.47 16.92
CA ASN A 105 8.56 -3.48 15.45
C ASN A 105 8.67 -2.04 14.92
N PRO A 106 9.83 -1.39 15.11
CA PRO A 106 9.95 0.05 15.03
C PRO A 106 9.59 0.63 13.65
N TYR A 107 9.98 -0.02 12.56
CA TYR A 107 9.73 0.48 11.21
C TYR A 107 8.24 0.37 10.83
N VAL A 108 7.63 -0.76 11.12
CA VAL A 108 6.20 -0.99 10.87
C VAL A 108 5.35 -0.09 11.76
N ASN A 109 5.74 0.09 13.03
CA ASN A 109 5.07 0.99 13.93
C ASN A 109 5.16 2.45 13.46
N PHE A 110 6.32 2.86 12.93
CA PHE A 110 6.51 4.18 12.33
C PHE A 110 5.60 4.39 11.11
N TYR A 111 5.48 3.38 10.24
CA TYR A 111 4.50 3.42 9.13
C TYR A 111 3.08 3.65 9.64
N TRP A 112 2.60 2.88 10.62
CA TRP A 112 1.25 3.02 11.18
C TRP A 112 0.99 4.38 11.82
N ASP A 113 2.01 4.98 12.42
CA ASP A 113 1.85 6.23 13.14
C ASP A 113 1.91 7.47 12.23
N TYR A 114 2.55 7.37 11.04
CA TYR A 114 2.76 8.53 10.17
C TYR A 114 2.22 8.42 8.75
N TYR A 115 2.06 7.23 8.15
CA TYR A 115 1.81 7.10 6.70
C TYR A 115 0.46 6.47 6.32
N VAL A 116 -0.31 5.96 7.26
CA VAL A 116 -1.66 5.45 6.98
C VAL A 116 -2.67 6.59 6.88
N GLN A 117 -3.84 6.31 6.34
CA GLN A 117 -4.92 7.29 6.17
C GLN A 117 -5.20 8.06 7.47
N GLY A 118 -5.26 9.39 7.35
CA GLY A 118 -5.46 10.31 8.48
C GLY A 118 -4.19 10.67 9.26
N LYS A 119 -3.02 10.22 8.83
CA LYS A 119 -1.72 10.53 9.46
C LYS A 119 -0.95 11.61 8.69
N PRO A 120 0.04 12.29 9.33
CA PRO A 120 0.70 13.47 8.77
C PRO A 120 1.40 13.27 7.42
N CYS A 121 1.94 12.08 7.15
CA CYS A 121 2.67 11.75 5.93
C CYS A 121 1.88 10.85 4.98
N TYR A 122 0.57 10.73 5.20
CA TYR A 122 -0.30 9.97 4.28
C TYR A 122 -0.30 10.58 2.88
N THR A 123 -0.25 9.70 1.89
CA THR A 123 -0.44 10.03 0.48
C THR A 123 -1.41 9.05 -0.13
N GLU A 124 -2.35 9.54 -0.91
CA GLU A 124 -3.38 8.72 -1.52
C GLU A 124 -2.93 8.17 -2.87
N VAL A 125 -3.12 6.86 -3.05
CA VAL A 125 -3.07 6.17 -4.34
C VAL A 125 -4.50 5.87 -4.75
N ILE A 126 -4.89 6.26 -5.95
CA ILE A 126 -6.23 6.03 -6.48
C ILE A 126 -6.25 4.67 -7.17
N PHE A 127 -6.83 3.70 -6.50
CA PHE A 127 -7.03 2.36 -7.05
C PHE A 127 -8.28 2.30 -7.95
N PRO A 128 -8.32 1.39 -8.94
CA PRO A 128 -9.51 1.16 -9.75
C PRO A 128 -10.68 0.65 -8.90
N SER A 129 -11.90 0.78 -9.40
CA SER A 129 -13.05 0.22 -8.71
C SER A 129 -13.06 -1.32 -8.75
N LEU A 130 -13.70 -1.94 -7.77
CA LEU A 130 -13.91 -3.39 -7.69
C LEU A 130 -14.51 -3.93 -9.00
N GLU A 131 -15.55 -3.27 -9.53
CA GLU A 131 -16.22 -3.69 -10.77
C GLU A 131 -15.25 -3.75 -11.95
N LYS A 132 -14.40 -2.72 -12.08
CA LYS A 132 -13.40 -2.66 -13.15
C LYS A 132 -12.41 -3.82 -13.06
N ILE A 133 -12.00 -4.19 -11.84
CA ILE A 133 -11.05 -5.29 -11.63
C ILE A 133 -11.72 -6.65 -11.85
N ILE A 134 -12.94 -6.85 -11.35
CA ILE A 134 -13.71 -8.07 -11.62
C ILE A 134 -13.90 -8.27 -13.14
N GLN A 135 -14.31 -7.22 -13.85
CA GLN A 135 -14.46 -7.26 -15.30
C GLN A 135 -13.13 -7.57 -16.00
N LEU A 136 -12.03 -6.90 -15.58
CA LEU A 136 -10.71 -7.14 -16.14
C LEU A 136 -10.29 -8.62 -16.04
N ILE A 137 -10.53 -9.25 -14.90
CA ILE A 137 -10.19 -10.65 -14.63
C ILE A 137 -11.10 -11.58 -15.44
N ASN A 138 -12.42 -11.39 -15.36
CA ASN A 138 -13.42 -12.28 -15.97
C ASN A 138 -13.36 -12.25 -17.51
N ASP A 139 -13.20 -11.06 -18.12
CA ASP A 139 -13.08 -10.90 -19.58
C ASP A 139 -11.85 -11.61 -20.17
N ARG A 140 -10.91 -11.99 -19.30
CA ARG A 140 -9.66 -12.68 -19.68
C ARG A 140 -9.59 -14.12 -19.18
N GLY A 141 -10.76 -14.69 -18.89
CA GLY A 141 -10.94 -16.09 -18.54
C GLY A 141 -10.51 -16.44 -17.11
N GLY A 142 -10.18 -15.45 -16.28
CA GLY A 142 -9.81 -15.64 -14.89
C GLY A 142 -11.03 -15.74 -13.96
N VAL A 143 -10.76 -16.09 -12.71
CA VAL A 143 -11.72 -16.15 -11.60
C VAL A 143 -11.36 -15.08 -10.58
N ALA A 144 -12.29 -14.15 -10.30
CA ALA A 144 -12.10 -13.08 -9.33
C ALA A 144 -12.48 -13.54 -7.93
N VAL A 145 -11.54 -13.45 -6.99
CA VAL A 145 -11.70 -13.89 -5.58
C VAL A 145 -11.28 -12.76 -4.65
N LEU A 146 -12.09 -12.41 -3.66
CA LEU A 146 -11.73 -11.40 -2.67
C LEU A 146 -10.69 -11.97 -1.70
N ALA A 147 -9.57 -11.27 -1.54
CA ALA A 147 -8.51 -11.67 -0.62
C ALA A 147 -8.82 -11.21 0.81
N HIS A 148 -8.46 -12.03 1.81
CA HIS A 148 -8.47 -11.72 3.25
C HIS A 148 -9.57 -10.72 3.70
N PRO A 149 -10.86 -11.01 3.43
CA PRO A 149 -11.98 -10.08 3.68
C PRO A 149 -12.09 -9.63 5.14
N GLY A 150 -11.64 -10.44 6.09
CA GLY A 150 -11.63 -10.08 7.49
C GLY A 150 -10.80 -8.85 7.82
N ASN A 151 -9.69 -8.66 7.12
CA ASN A 151 -8.81 -7.51 7.29
C ASN A 151 -9.42 -6.21 6.73
N ASN A 152 -9.98 -6.30 5.53
CA ASN A 152 -10.44 -5.12 4.78
C ASN A 152 -11.84 -4.68 5.18
N LEU A 153 -12.76 -5.64 5.33
CA LEU A 153 -14.17 -5.34 5.60
C LEU A 153 -14.47 -5.01 7.06
N LYS A 154 -13.63 -5.48 8.00
CA LYS A 154 -13.77 -5.20 9.44
C LYS A 154 -15.21 -5.45 9.97
N GLY A 155 -15.84 -6.55 9.51
CA GLY A 155 -17.19 -6.94 9.90
C GLY A 155 -18.32 -6.42 9.01
N LYS A 156 -18.05 -5.61 7.98
CA LYS A 156 -19.05 -5.16 7.00
C LYS A 156 -19.29 -6.23 5.93
N PHE A 157 -19.78 -7.40 6.33
CA PHE A 157 -19.97 -8.55 5.43
C PHE A 157 -21.28 -8.50 4.64
N ASP A 158 -22.19 -7.60 4.97
CA ASP A 158 -23.45 -7.33 4.30
C ASP A 158 -23.29 -6.90 2.82
N ILE A 159 -22.09 -6.45 2.44
CA ILE A 159 -21.78 -6.05 1.06
C ILE A 159 -21.33 -7.21 0.15
N PHE A 160 -21.19 -8.45 0.67
CA PHE A 160 -20.77 -9.58 -0.15
C PHE A 160 -21.75 -9.91 -1.27
N ASP A 161 -23.04 -9.89 -1.01
CA ASP A 161 -24.07 -10.21 -2.02
C ASP A 161 -23.97 -9.23 -3.21
N GLU A 162 -23.75 -7.94 -2.92
CA GLU A 162 -23.54 -6.93 -3.96
C GLU A 162 -22.26 -7.20 -4.78
N MET A 163 -21.18 -7.66 -4.14
CA MET A 163 -19.94 -8.00 -4.85
C MET A 163 -20.13 -9.23 -5.75
N VAL A 164 -20.90 -10.22 -5.30
CA VAL A 164 -21.27 -11.40 -6.09
C VAL A 164 -22.11 -11.01 -7.31
N GLU A 165 -23.08 -10.09 -7.15
CA GLU A 165 -23.87 -9.55 -8.25
C GLU A 165 -22.98 -8.83 -9.29
N LYS A 166 -21.84 -8.28 -8.90
CA LYS A 166 -20.84 -7.67 -9.79
C LYS A 166 -19.90 -8.68 -10.44
N GLY A 167 -20.05 -9.97 -10.12
CA GLY A 167 -19.28 -11.05 -10.73
C GLY A 167 -18.08 -11.55 -9.92
N LEU A 168 -18.00 -11.22 -8.63
CA LEU A 168 -17.07 -11.85 -7.70
C LEU A 168 -17.44 -13.33 -7.53
N GLN A 169 -16.45 -14.23 -7.60
CA GLN A 169 -16.68 -15.68 -7.69
C GLN A 169 -16.22 -16.45 -6.44
N GLY A 170 -15.58 -15.77 -5.49
CA GLY A 170 -15.10 -16.37 -4.24
C GLY A 170 -14.53 -15.38 -3.23
N VAL A 171 -14.24 -15.90 -2.06
CA VAL A 171 -13.58 -15.22 -0.94
C VAL A 171 -12.52 -16.12 -0.33
#